data_4ae81dfdcfe075df413649b533667fba
#
_entry.id   4ae81dfdcfe075df413649b533667fba
#
_cell.length_a   1.000
_cell.length_b   1.000
_cell.length_c   1.000
_cell.angle_alpha   90.00
_cell.angle_beta   90.00
_cell.angle_gamma   90.00
#
_symmetry.space_group_name_H-M   'P 1'
#
loop_
_entity.id
_entity.type
_entity.pdbx_description
1 polymer ?
#
loop_
_entity_poly.entity_id
_entity_poly.type
_entity_poly.pdbx_seq_one_letter_code
_entity_poly.pdbx_strand_id
1 'polypeptide(L)'
;MEEIDNLRREIAKREVELADLRSQLAAAESQARESKEAWKWPLDNHEYERYSRQMIVPNFGLQGQLRLRNAKVLLVGAGGLGCPAAAYLAGSGIGTIGLVDGDEVEVSNLHRQVAHSTGRVGMSKVQSAITYLKE
;
A
#
# COMPACT_ATOMS: atom_id res chain seq x y z
N MET A 1 23.19 65.65 -0.75
CA MET A 1 23.24 64.92 0.56
C MET A 1 21.84 64.44 0.97
N GLU A 2 20.86 65.29 0.92
CA GLU A 2 19.47 64.98 1.35
C GLU A 2 18.80 63.86 0.53
N GLU A 3 19.07 63.81 -0.78
CA GLU A 3 18.53 62.75 -1.68
C GLU A 3 19.10 61.35 -1.38
N ILE A 4 20.40 61.30 -1.04
CA ILE A 4 21.03 60.06 -0.64
C ILE A 4 20.51 59.54 0.69
N ASP A 5 20.26 60.43 1.64
CA ASP A 5 19.73 60.05 2.95
C ASP A 5 18.26 59.64 2.86
N ASN A 6 17.49 60.19 1.93
CA ASN A 6 16.11 59.78 1.64
C ASN A 6 16.09 58.38 1.02
N LEU A 7 16.95 58.11 0.03
CA LEU A 7 17.05 56.77 -0.57
C LEU A 7 17.52 55.69 0.43
N ARG A 8 18.43 56.01 1.33
CA ARG A 8 18.83 55.09 2.41
C ARG A 8 17.69 54.76 3.34
N ARG A 9 16.83 55.73 3.71
CA ARG A 9 15.66 55.47 4.54
C ARG A 9 14.63 54.62 3.83
N GLU A 10 14.44 54.86 2.53
CA GLU A 10 13.51 54.04 1.73
C GLU A 10 13.99 52.61 1.57
N ILE A 11 15.28 52.40 1.31
CA ILE A 11 15.91 51.05 1.25
C ILE A 11 15.70 50.34 2.58
N ALA A 12 16.03 50.95 3.70
CA ALA A 12 15.85 50.36 5.03
C ALA A 12 14.38 49.95 5.29
N LYS A 13 13.42 50.80 4.89
CA LYS A 13 11.99 50.46 4.99
C LYS A 13 11.61 49.26 4.16
N ARG A 14 12.08 49.17 2.91
CA ARG A 14 11.83 48.03 2.00
C ARG A 14 12.49 46.74 2.49
N GLU A 15 13.66 46.84 3.11
CA GLU A 15 14.33 45.69 3.71
C GLU A 15 13.53 45.07 4.87
N VAL A 16 12.92 45.92 5.72
CA VAL A 16 12.02 45.46 6.79
C VAL A 16 10.76 44.80 6.23
N GLU A 17 10.10 45.42 5.24
CA GLU A 17 8.94 44.86 4.56
C GLU A 17 9.28 43.50 3.92
N LEU A 18 10.44 43.39 3.29
CA LEU A 18 10.92 42.17 2.65
C LEU A 18 11.22 41.07 3.67
N ALA A 19 11.77 41.40 4.83
CA ALA A 19 12.01 40.44 5.90
C ALA A 19 10.68 39.89 6.47
N ASP A 20 9.68 40.72 6.63
CA ASP A 20 8.35 40.31 7.08
C ASP A 20 7.65 39.40 6.07
N LEU A 21 7.67 39.74 4.79
CA LEU A 21 7.13 38.90 3.71
C LEU A 21 7.82 37.55 3.62
N ARG A 22 9.16 37.50 3.80
CA ARG A 22 9.89 36.24 3.84
C ARG A 22 9.49 35.37 5.02
N SER A 23 9.23 35.97 6.18
CA SER A 23 8.74 35.27 7.38
C SER A 23 7.35 34.68 7.14
N GLN A 24 6.45 35.47 6.55
CA GLN A 24 5.10 35.00 6.20
C GLN A 24 5.13 33.86 5.17
N LEU A 25 6.00 33.95 4.15
CA LEU A 25 6.18 32.90 3.16
C LEU A 25 6.67 31.62 3.81
N ALA A 26 7.69 31.68 4.67
CA ALA A 26 8.21 30.52 5.37
C ALA A 26 7.17 29.85 6.26
N ALA A 27 6.33 30.64 6.95
CA ALA A 27 5.22 30.12 7.75
C ALA A 27 4.15 29.44 6.88
N ALA A 28 3.79 30.03 5.75
CA ALA A 28 2.83 29.46 4.81
C ALA A 28 3.35 28.16 4.16
N GLU A 29 4.64 28.12 3.80
CA GLU A 29 5.28 26.92 3.28
C GLU A 29 5.33 25.78 4.32
N SER A 30 5.58 26.12 5.60
CA SER A 30 5.56 25.14 6.70
C SER A 30 4.16 24.56 6.88
N GLN A 31 3.12 25.40 6.92
CA GLN A 31 1.73 24.94 7.00
C GLN A 31 1.31 24.09 5.80
N ALA A 32 1.75 24.47 4.60
CA ALA A 32 1.46 23.69 3.39
C ALA A 32 2.17 22.32 3.39
N ARG A 33 3.36 22.20 3.99
CA ARG A 33 4.06 20.92 4.19
C ARG A 33 3.32 20.06 5.22
N GLU A 34 2.95 20.61 6.37
CA GLU A 34 2.19 19.91 7.40
C GLU A 34 0.85 19.41 6.88
N SER A 35 0.14 20.18 6.07
CA SER A 35 -1.12 19.76 5.45
C SER A 35 -0.95 18.64 4.43
N LYS A 36 0.17 18.61 3.68
CA LYS A 36 0.52 17.52 2.76
C LYS A 36 0.93 16.25 3.50
N GLU A 37 1.65 16.38 4.63
CA GLU A 37 2.02 15.22 5.46
C GLU A 37 0.82 14.64 6.23
N ALA A 38 -0.17 15.45 6.57
CA ALA A 38 -1.41 14.98 7.21
C ALA A 38 -2.30 14.16 6.27
N TRP A 39 -2.20 14.33 4.95
CA TRP A 39 -2.94 13.55 3.96
C TRP A 39 -2.14 12.30 3.57
N LYS A 40 -2.36 11.21 4.30
CA LYS A 40 -1.85 9.89 3.88
C LYS A 40 -2.87 9.22 2.97
N TRP A 41 -2.44 8.88 1.77
CA TRP A 41 -3.21 8.01 0.90
C TRP A 41 -3.47 6.68 1.62
N PRO A 42 -4.70 6.16 1.61
CA PRO A 42 -5.05 4.96 2.38
C PRO A 42 -4.36 3.68 1.89
N LEU A 43 -3.83 3.69 0.67
CA LEU A 43 -3.03 2.62 0.07
C LEU A 43 -1.68 3.19 -0.37
N ASP A 44 -0.66 2.33 -0.45
CA ASP A 44 0.63 2.68 -1.02
C ASP A 44 0.56 2.74 -2.57
N ASN A 45 1.50 3.45 -3.21
CA ASN A 45 1.49 3.61 -4.66
C ASN A 45 1.48 2.27 -5.41
N HIS A 46 2.26 1.27 -4.94
CA HIS A 46 2.28 -0.04 -5.56
C HIS A 46 0.96 -0.81 -5.36
N GLU A 47 0.22 -0.58 -4.28
CA GLU A 47 -1.11 -1.15 -4.06
C GLU A 47 -2.13 -0.51 -5.03
N TYR A 48 -2.05 0.81 -5.26
CA TYR A 48 -2.87 1.48 -6.28
C TYR A 48 -2.61 0.91 -7.67
N GLU A 49 -1.36 0.67 -8.03
CA GLU A 49 -0.98 0.07 -9.30
C GLU A 49 -1.48 -1.38 -9.41
N ARG A 50 -1.18 -2.21 -8.39
CA ARG A 50 -1.55 -3.62 -8.34
C ARG A 50 -3.05 -3.86 -8.43
N TYR A 51 -3.85 -3.08 -7.69
CA TYR A 51 -5.30 -3.26 -7.55
C TYR A 51 -6.12 -2.34 -8.45
N SER A 52 -5.48 -1.56 -9.33
CA SER A 52 -6.15 -0.60 -10.21
C SER A 52 -7.32 -1.20 -10.98
N ARG A 53 -7.14 -2.39 -11.54
CA ARG A 53 -8.15 -3.06 -12.39
C ARG A 53 -9.41 -3.49 -11.62
N GLN A 54 -9.29 -3.83 -10.35
CA GLN A 54 -10.47 -4.16 -9.54
C GLN A 54 -11.09 -2.90 -8.91
N MET A 55 -10.30 -1.88 -8.61
CA MET A 55 -10.83 -0.63 -8.06
C MET A 55 -11.67 0.18 -9.05
N ILE A 56 -11.52 0.00 -10.37
CA ILE A 56 -12.37 0.64 -11.38
C ILE A 56 -13.74 -0.03 -11.53
N VAL A 57 -13.97 -1.19 -10.91
CA VAL A 57 -15.27 -1.87 -10.98
C VAL A 57 -16.32 -1.04 -10.26
N PRO A 58 -17.48 -0.73 -10.90
CA PRO A 58 -18.55 0.02 -10.25
C PRO A 58 -18.98 -0.60 -8.92
N ASN A 59 -19.21 0.25 -7.92
CA ASN A 59 -19.60 -0.13 -6.55
C ASN A 59 -18.54 -0.89 -5.73
N PHE A 60 -17.37 -1.18 -6.27
CA PHE A 60 -16.23 -1.73 -5.53
C PHE A 60 -15.29 -0.61 -5.07
N GLY A 61 -14.57 0.01 -5.99
CA GLY A 61 -13.72 1.17 -5.78
C GLY A 61 -12.67 1.01 -4.68
N LEU A 62 -12.14 2.13 -4.22
CA LEU A 62 -11.16 2.19 -3.12
C LEU A 62 -11.73 1.61 -1.82
N GLN A 63 -13.01 1.85 -1.52
CA GLN A 63 -13.64 1.33 -0.29
C GLN A 63 -13.73 -0.20 -0.30
N GLY A 64 -14.00 -0.80 -1.46
CA GLY A 64 -13.95 -2.26 -1.64
C GLY A 64 -12.56 -2.81 -1.36
N GLN A 65 -11.52 -2.17 -1.90
CA GLN A 65 -10.13 -2.58 -1.67
C GLN A 65 -9.72 -2.46 -0.20
N LEU A 66 -10.11 -1.40 0.49
CA LEU A 66 -9.85 -1.26 1.92
C LEU A 66 -10.57 -2.31 2.78
N ARG A 67 -11.77 -2.72 2.38
CA ARG A 67 -12.48 -3.84 3.03
C ARG A 67 -11.73 -5.16 2.85
N LEU A 68 -11.22 -5.45 1.64
CA LEU A 68 -10.39 -6.62 1.39
C LEU A 68 -9.11 -6.59 2.24
N ARG A 69 -8.41 -5.48 2.27
CA ARG A 69 -7.19 -5.28 3.09
C ARG A 69 -7.43 -5.54 4.58
N ASN A 70 -8.61 -5.21 5.09
CA ASN A 70 -8.99 -5.43 6.48
C ASN A 70 -9.62 -6.80 6.74
N ALA A 71 -9.95 -7.55 5.69
CA ALA A 71 -10.59 -8.86 5.83
C ALA A 71 -9.60 -9.92 6.31
N LYS A 72 -10.15 -10.86 7.09
CA LYS A 72 -9.46 -12.05 7.57
C LYS A 72 -10.23 -13.27 7.10
N VAL A 73 -9.59 -14.17 6.37
CA VAL A 73 -10.20 -15.36 5.79
C VAL A 73 -9.48 -16.60 6.27
N LEU A 74 -10.21 -17.58 6.74
CA LEU A 74 -9.70 -18.91 7.06
C LEU A 74 -10.09 -19.89 5.97
N LEU A 75 -9.10 -20.55 5.38
CA LEU A 75 -9.30 -21.64 4.43
C LEU A 75 -9.01 -22.97 5.12
N VAL A 76 -9.96 -23.85 5.12
CA VAL A 76 -9.84 -25.22 5.61
C VAL A 76 -9.67 -26.14 4.40
N GLY A 77 -8.47 -26.66 4.23
CA GLY A 77 -8.02 -27.45 3.09
C GLY A 77 -7.13 -26.67 2.13
N ALA A 78 -5.90 -27.17 1.88
CA ALA A 78 -4.93 -26.69 0.90
C ALA A 78 -4.79 -27.66 -0.28
N GLY A 79 -5.91 -28.20 -0.72
CA GLY A 79 -6.00 -29.14 -1.85
C GLY A 79 -6.39 -28.47 -3.16
N GLY A 80 -7.04 -29.22 -4.05
CA GLY A 80 -7.39 -28.79 -5.42
C GLY A 80 -8.33 -27.59 -5.50
N LEU A 81 -9.16 -27.33 -4.47
CA LEU A 81 -10.03 -26.16 -4.37
C LEU A 81 -9.41 -25.06 -3.49
N GLY A 82 -8.75 -25.45 -2.39
CA GLY A 82 -8.13 -24.50 -1.48
C GLY A 82 -6.95 -23.74 -2.09
N CYS A 83 -6.12 -24.40 -2.88
CA CYS A 83 -4.98 -23.78 -3.55
C CYS A 83 -5.37 -22.60 -4.47
N PRO A 84 -6.26 -22.77 -5.47
CA PRO A 84 -6.67 -21.66 -6.32
C PRO A 84 -7.44 -20.59 -5.53
N ALA A 85 -8.29 -20.96 -4.56
CA ALA A 85 -8.98 -20.02 -3.71
C ALA A 85 -8.00 -19.13 -2.93
N ALA A 86 -6.96 -19.72 -2.31
CA ALA A 86 -5.91 -19.01 -1.60
C ALA A 86 -5.16 -18.04 -2.53
N ALA A 87 -4.80 -18.51 -3.73
CA ALA A 87 -4.09 -17.69 -4.71
C ALA A 87 -4.90 -16.44 -5.13
N TYR A 88 -6.18 -16.62 -5.48
CA TYR A 88 -7.04 -15.49 -5.89
C TYR A 88 -7.35 -14.55 -4.73
N LEU A 89 -7.59 -15.05 -3.55
CA LEU A 89 -7.82 -14.21 -2.36
C LEU A 89 -6.58 -13.40 -1.99
N ALA A 90 -5.40 -14.02 -2.00
CA ALA A 90 -4.14 -13.32 -1.77
C ALA A 90 -3.89 -12.27 -2.86
N GLY A 91 -4.03 -12.66 -4.13
CA GLY A 91 -3.85 -11.76 -5.28
C GLY A 91 -4.82 -10.58 -5.29
N SER A 92 -6.04 -10.74 -4.75
CA SER A 92 -7.02 -9.65 -4.65
C SER A 92 -6.74 -8.68 -3.50
N GLY A 93 -5.80 -8.98 -2.60
CA GLY A 93 -5.42 -8.11 -1.51
C GLY A 93 -6.14 -8.35 -0.19
N ILE A 94 -6.55 -9.60 0.09
CA ILE A 94 -7.01 -9.98 1.44
C ILE A 94 -5.86 -9.77 2.44
N GLY A 95 -6.13 -9.04 3.52
CA GLY A 95 -5.10 -8.64 4.48
C GLY A 95 -4.56 -9.78 5.33
N THR A 96 -5.39 -10.78 5.64
CA THR A 96 -4.96 -11.96 6.41
C THR A 96 -5.62 -13.22 5.88
N ILE A 97 -4.81 -14.23 5.54
CA ILE A 97 -5.28 -15.55 5.16
C ILE A 97 -4.72 -16.57 6.16
N GLY A 98 -5.62 -17.29 6.83
CA GLY A 98 -5.29 -18.47 7.61
C GLY A 98 -5.50 -19.73 6.76
N LEU A 99 -4.63 -20.71 6.92
CA LEU A 99 -4.70 -22.02 6.25
C LEU A 99 -4.69 -23.14 7.26
N VAL A 100 -5.57 -24.11 7.11
CA VAL A 100 -5.62 -25.35 7.89
C VAL A 100 -5.66 -26.54 6.94
N ASP A 101 -4.69 -27.42 7.07
CA ASP A 101 -4.62 -28.71 6.37
C ASP A 101 -3.72 -29.66 7.16
N GLY A 102 -4.06 -30.95 7.24
CA GLY A 102 -3.28 -31.95 7.97
C GLY A 102 -2.33 -32.78 7.10
N ASP A 103 -2.38 -32.59 5.78
CA ASP A 103 -1.67 -33.43 4.84
C ASP A 103 -0.28 -32.88 4.45
N GLU A 104 0.54 -33.75 3.89
CA GLU A 104 1.78 -33.42 3.19
C GLU A 104 1.56 -33.37 1.67
N VAL A 105 2.46 -32.70 0.98
CA VAL A 105 2.47 -32.64 -0.48
C VAL A 105 2.94 -33.95 -1.05
N GLU A 106 2.13 -34.56 -1.89
CA GLU A 106 2.45 -35.78 -2.63
C GLU A 106 2.58 -35.51 -4.14
N VAL A 107 3.38 -36.31 -4.83
CA VAL A 107 3.51 -36.27 -6.30
C VAL A 107 2.16 -36.39 -6.99
N SER A 108 1.27 -37.24 -6.47
CA SER A 108 -0.09 -37.47 -6.95
C SER A 108 -1.02 -36.26 -6.83
N ASN A 109 -0.63 -35.21 -6.10
CA ASN A 109 -1.40 -33.99 -5.90
C ASN A 109 -1.11 -32.94 -6.99
N LEU A 110 0.07 -32.94 -7.58
CA LEU A 110 0.64 -31.83 -8.34
C LEU A 110 -0.11 -31.48 -9.62
N HIS A 111 -0.85 -32.41 -10.19
CA HIS A 111 -1.65 -32.18 -11.41
C HIS A 111 -2.86 -31.25 -11.19
N ARG A 112 -3.27 -31.00 -9.92
CA ARG A 112 -4.44 -30.18 -9.60
C ARG A 112 -4.25 -29.20 -8.42
N GLN A 113 -3.27 -29.43 -7.56
CA GLN A 113 -3.00 -28.58 -6.39
C GLN A 113 -1.90 -27.56 -6.72
N VAL A 114 -2.31 -26.50 -7.39
CA VAL A 114 -1.43 -25.53 -8.07
C VAL A 114 -0.48 -24.74 -7.17
N ALA A 115 -0.76 -24.68 -5.86
CA ALA A 115 0.11 -24.03 -4.89
C ALA A 115 1.32 -24.89 -4.49
N HIS A 116 1.37 -26.16 -4.91
CA HIS A 116 2.44 -27.09 -4.57
C HIS A 116 3.32 -27.37 -5.78
N SER A 117 4.56 -27.75 -5.53
CA SER A 117 5.54 -28.06 -6.58
C SER A 117 6.34 -29.31 -6.26
N THR A 118 7.00 -29.90 -7.27
CA THR A 118 7.83 -31.07 -7.11
C THR A 118 8.91 -30.90 -6.04
N GLY A 119 9.52 -29.73 -5.96
CA GLY A 119 10.54 -29.44 -4.96
C GLY A 119 10.02 -29.32 -3.51
N ARG A 120 8.70 -29.37 -3.33
CA ARG A 120 8.05 -29.28 -2.00
C ARG A 120 7.32 -30.56 -1.61
N VAL A 121 7.53 -31.66 -2.35
CA VAL A 121 6.98 -32.99 -1.98
C VAL A 121 7.53 -33.43 -0.62
N GLY A 122 6.64 -33.90 0.26
CA GLY A 122 6.93 -34.25 1.66
C GLY A 122 6.83 -33.06 2.63
N MET A 123 6.67 -31.83 2.14
CA MET A 123 6.40 -30.67 2.98
C MET A 123 4.92 -30.62 3.37
N SER A 124 4.58 -30.10 4.57
CA SER A 124 3.19 -29.82 4.94
C SER A 124 2.53 -28.95 3.86
N LYS A 125 1.30 -29.28 3.47
CA LYS A 125 0.55 -28.51 2.47
C LYS A 125 0.38 -27.06 2.88
N VAL A 126 0.15 -26.79 4.18
CA VAL A 126 0.06 -25.42 4.71
C VAL A 126 1.37 -24.66 4.48
N GLN A 127 2.51 -25.25 4.83
CA GLN A 127 3.81 -24.62 4.65
C GLN A 127 4.15 -24.39 3.17
N SER A 128 3.83 -25.35 2.32
CA SER A 128 4.01 -25.25 0.87
C SER A 128 3.15 -24.13 0.27
N ALA A 129 1.87 -24.03 0.70
CA ALA A 129 0.97 -22.98 0.24
C ALA A 129 1.42 -21.58 0.72
N ILE A 130 1.87 -21.45 1.98
CA ILE A 130 2.43 -20.20 2.50
C ILE A 130 3.64 -19.75 1.67
N THR A 131 4.53 -20.67 1.31
CA THR A 131 5.69 -20.37 0.46
C THR A 131 5.25 -19.83 -0.89
N TYR A 132 4.31 -20.47 -1.54
CA TYR A 132 3.74 -20.04 -2.82
C TYR A 132 3.07 -18.65 -2.76
N LEU A 133 2.33 -18.36 -1.69
CA LEU A 133 1.59 -17.11 -1.56
C LEU A 133 2.49 -15.91 -1.21
N LYS A 134 3.74 -16.13 -0.85
CA LYS A 134 4.73 -15.08 -0.55
C LYS A 134 5.62 -14.71 -1.74
N GLU A 135 5.59 -15.50 -2.82
CA GLU A 135 6.27 -15.23 -4.08
C GLU A 135 5.50 -14.18 -4.92
#